data_56a8b2b8187d3e1dc58d01e9b35c3ba1
#
_entry.id   56a8b2b8187d3e1dc58d01e9b35c3ba1
#
_cell.length_a   1.000
_cell.length_b   1.000
_cell.length_c   1.000
_cell.angle_alpha   90.00
_cell.angle_beta   90.00
_cell.angle_gamma   90.00
#
_symmetry.space_group_name_H-M   'P 1'
#
loop_
_entity.id
_entity.type
_entity.pdbx_description
1 polymer ?
#
loop_
_entity_poly.entity_id
_entity_poly.type
_entity_poly.pdbx_seq_one_letter_code
_entity_poly.pdbx_strand_id
1 'polypeptide(L)'
;MKSKLEYNGIISRTGELIKTYLSNRYKRVTITPSHASNCISFWELVKYRVPQGSVLGPSLVLFYINDLPQLLKDIALPILFADDTSFIIANSNTMNMNQDLKLVLEITQKNGLNQI
;
A
#
# COMPACT_ATOMS: atom_id res chain seq x y z
N MET A 1 -0.03 -7.43 6.06
CA MET A 1 1.03 -6.57 6.64
C MET A 1 1.85 -7.27 7.73
N LYS A 2 1.24 -7.91 8.73
CA LYS A 2 1.98 -8.58 9.82
C LYS A 2 3.05 -9.55 9.31
N SER A 3 2.71 -10.46 8.42
CA SER A 3 3.64 -11.43 7.83
C SER A 3 4.81 -10.78 7.07
N LYS A 4 4.58 -9.66 6.39
CA LYS A 4 5.65 -8.91 5.70
C LYS A 4 6.59 -8.21 6.68
N LEU A 5 6.10 -7.69 7.78
CA LEU A 5 6.93 -7.10 8.83
C LEU A 5 7.82 -8.16 9.48
N GLU A 6 7.25 -9.33 9.80
CA GLU A 6 7.99 -10.47 10.36
C GLU A 6 9.05 -10.99 9.37
N TYR A 7 8.72 -11.09 8.08
CA TYR A 7 9.67 -11.47 7.03
C TYR A 7 10.86 -10.50 6.92
N ASN A 8 10.62 -9.21 7.09
CA ASN A 8 11.66 -8.17 7.09
C ASN A 8 12.37 -8.01 8.47
N GLY A 9 12.21 -8.95 9.38
CA GLY A 9 12.88 -8.96 10.68
C GLY A 9 12.27 -8.01 11.73
N ILE A 10 11.13 -7.41 11.44
CA ILE A 10 10.42 -6.55 12.41
C ILE A 10 9.50 -7.44 13.26
N ILE A 11 10.07 -7.94 14.34
CA ILE A 11 9.44 -8.87 15.27
C ILE A 11 9.28 -8.24 16.67
N SER A 12 8.55 -8.93 17.55
CA SER A 12 8.42 -8.58 18.97
C SER A 12 7.75 -7.21 19.19
N ARG A 13 8.26 -6.42 20.14
CA ARG A 13 7.67 -5.12 20.56
C ARG A 13 7.53 -4.12 19.42
N THR A 14 8.50 -4.08 18.50
CA THR A 14 8.44 -3.16 17.33
C THR A 14 7.28 -3.52 16.40
N GLY A 15 7.04 -4.81 16.17
CA GLY A 15 5.91 -5.28 15.37
C GLY A 15 4.56 -4.93 16.00
N GLU A 16 4.45 -5.07 17.33
CA GLU A 16 3.24 -4.68 18.08
C GLU A 16 3.00 -3.16 18.05
N LEU A 17 4.06 -2.37 18.18
CA LEU A 17 3.98 -0.91 18.09
C LEU A 17 3.44 -0.47 16.72
N ILE A 18 3.98 -1.01 15.63
CA ILE A 18 3.51 -0.72 14.28
C ILE A 18 2.06 -1.18 14.08
N LYS A 19 1.70 -2.35 14.60
CA LYS A 19 0.33 -2.84 14.56
C LYS A 19 -0.63 -1.89 15.28
N THR A 20 -0.29 -1.44 16.47
CA THR A 20 -1.07 -0.48 17.25
C THR A 20 -1.20 0.85 16.52
N TYR A 21 -0.09 1.34 15.94
CA TYR A 21 -0.06 2.55 15.12
C TYR A 21 -0.98 2.49 13.90
N LEU A 22 -1.14 1.32 13.28
CA LEU A 22 -1.98 1.12 12.10
C LEU A 22 -3.43 0.73 12.43
N SER A 23 -3.72 0.33 13.67
CA SER A 23 -5.04 -0.17 14.08
C SER A 23 -5.86 0.91 14.76
N ASN A 24 -7.19 0.71 14.79
CA ASN A 24 -8.14 1.53 15.55
C ASN A 24 -8.05 3.04 15.28
N ARG A 25 -7.82 3.40 14.02
CA ARG A 25 -7.75 4.80 13.61
C ARG A 25 -9.09 5.26 13.08
N TYR A 26 -9.53 6.42 13.56
CA TYR A 26 -10.76 7.04 13.10
C TYR A 26 -10.43 8.39 12.47
N LYS A 27 -11.20 8.78 11.47
CA LYS A 27 -11.15 10.10 10.85
C LYS A 27 -12.53 10.70 10.74
N ARG A 28 -12.59 12.01 10.75
CA ARG A 28 -13.77 12.80 10.37
C ARG A 28 -13.32 13.99 9.55
N VAL A 29 -14.22 14.53 8.76
CA VAL A 29 -14.01 15.76 7.99
C VAL A 29 -14.74 16.90 8.69
N THR A 30 -14.09 18.03 8.81
CA THR A 30 -14.68 19.28 9.26
C THR A 30 -14.50 20.32 8.17
N ILE A 31 -15.58 20.91 7.72
CA ILE A 31 -15.58 22.02 6.75
C ILE A 31 -16.03 23.25 7.51
N THR A 32 -15.23 24.29 7.47
CA THR A 32 -15.51 25.60 8.09
C THR A 32 -15.77 26.62 6.98
N PRO A 33 -17.03 26.85 6.58
CA PRO A 33 -17.36 27.89 5.60
C PRO A 33 -17.13 29.29 6.19
N SER A 34 -16.78 30.26 5.34
CA SER A 34 -16.48 31.63 5.77
C SER A 34 -17.69 32.36 6.40
N HIS A 35 -18.92 31.93 6.13
CA HIS A 35 -20.14 32.60 6.55
C HIS A 35 -21.27 31.68 7.08
N ALA A 36 -20.93 30.43 7.45
CA ALA A 36 -21.92 29.46 7.93
C ALA A 36 -21.36 28.61 9.10
N SER A 37 -22.26 27.84 9.72
CA SER A 37 -21.87 26.89 10.78
C SER A 37 -20.97 25.78 10.24
N ASN A 38 -20.06 25.30 11.06
CA ASN A 38 -19.19 24.18 10.72
C ASN A 38 -19.99 22.92 10.39
N CYS A 39 -19.68 22.30 9.26
CA CYS A 39 -20.19 20.99 8.89
C CYS A 39 -19.17 19.91 9.30
N ILE A 40 -19.62 18.97 10.11
CA ILE A 40 -18.75 17.91 10.65
C ILE A 40 -19.34 16.56 10.26
N SER A 41 -18.55 15.70 9.63
CA SER A 41 -18.95 14.31 9.34
C SER A 41 -18.97 13.45 10.60
N PHE A 42 -19.59 12.29 10.51
CA PHE A 42 -19.41 11.24 11.51
C PHE A 42 -17.97 10.71 11.50
N TRP A 43 -17.59 10.07 12.62
CA TRP A 43 -16.35 9.37 12.71
C TRP A 43 -16.40 8.09 11.88
N GLU A 44 -15.36 7.88 11.03
CA GLU A 44 -15.26 6.70 10.18
C GLU A 44 -13.97 5.95 10.49
N LEU A 45 -14.05 4.63 10.62
CA LEU A 45 -12.90 3.76 10.87
C LEU A 45 -12.03 3.67 9.62
N VAL A 46 -10.76 4.02 9.77
CA VAL A 46 -9.75 3.89 8.69
C VAL A 46 -9.25 2.45 8.64
N LYS A 47 -9.78 1.65 7.72
CA LYS A 47 -9.43 0.23 7.58
C LYS A 47 -8.09 0.02 6.86
N TYR A 48 -7.72 0.91 5.97
CA TYR A 48 -6.55 0.80 5.07
C TYR A 48 -5.75 2.09 5.08
N ARG A 49 -4.56 2.05 4.47
CA ARG A 49 -3.62 3.17 4.32
C ARG A 49 -2.87 3.55 5.59
N VAL A 50 -1.71 4.15 5.40
CA VAL A 50 -0.91 4.77 6.47
C VAL A 50 -1.38 6.21 6.73
N PRO A 51 -1.17 6.76 7.94
CA PRO A 51 -1.48 8.15 8.22
C PRO A 51 -0.68 9.10 7.32
N GLN A 52 -1.35 9.97 6.58
CA GLN A 52 -0.68 11.03 5.82
C GLN A 52 0.07 11.99 6.78
N GLY A 53 1.24 12.46 6.33
CA GLY A 53 2.08 13.36 7.12
C GLY A 53 2.83 12.69 8.27
N SER A 54 2.74 11.38 8.42
CA SER A 54 3.49 10.66 9.45
C SER A 54 4.91 10.35 8.99
N VAL A 55 5.87 10.41 9.91
CA VAL A 55 7.28 10.05 9.64
C VAL A 55 7.43 8.56 9.27
N LEU A 56 6.63 7.68 9.86
CA LEU A 56 6.66 6.24 9.62
C LEU A 56 5.94 5.83 8.32
N GLY A 57 5.03 6.64 7.81
CA GLY A 57 4.22 6.32 6.64
C GLY A 57 5.05 5.90 5.43
N PRO A 58 5.96 6.73 4.93
CA PRO A 58 6.81 6.40 3.79
C PRO A 58 7.63 5.13 4.00
N SER A 59 8.24 4.97 5.18
CA SER A 59 9.02 3.77 5.52
C SER A 59 8.17 2.51 5.49
N LEU A 60 6.95 2.56 6.03
CA LEU A 60 6.03 1.41 6.02
C LEU A 60 5.57 1.05 4.60
N VAL A 61 5.37 2.03 3.73
CA VAL A 61 5.07 1.78 2.32
C VAL A 61 6.25 1.10 1.64
N LEU A 62 7.47 1.59 1.83
CA LEU A 62 8.69 0.98 1.29
C LEU A 62 8.85 -0.47 1.76
N PHE A 63 8.67 -0.76 3.04
CA PHE A 63 8.68 -2.13 3.56
C PHE A 63 7.62 -3.01 2.91
N TYR A 64 6.47 -2.42 2.61
CA TYR A 64 5.35 -3.15 2.03
C TYR A 64 5.58 -3.56 0.58
N ILE A 65 6.24 -2.72 -0.22
CA ILE A 65 6.48 -2.95 -1.65
C ILE A 65 7.88 -3.53 -1.95
N ASN A 66 8.74 -3.66 -0.95
CA ASN A 66 10.16 -4.04 -1.11
C ASN A 66 10.37 -5.40 -1.79
N ASP A 67 9.45 -6.35 -1.61
CA ASP A 67 9.52 -7.69 -2.21
C ASP A 67 8.95 -7.75 -3.65
N LEU A 68 8.25 -6.70 -4.10
CA LEU A 68 7.57 -6.67 -5.39
C LEU A 68 8.52 -6.88 -6.59
N PRO A 69 9.71 -6.26 -6.66
CA PRO A 69 10.65 -6.51 -7.75
C PRO A 69 11.10 -7.97 -7.84
N GLN A 70 11.27 -8.62 -6.71
CA GLN A 70 11.65 -10.03 -6.65
C GLN A 70 10.53 -10.96 -7.14
N LEU A 71 9.28 -10.65 -6.77
CA LEU A 71 8.12 -11.43 -7.17
C LEU A 71 7.82 -11.34 -8.67
N LEU A 72 8.23 -10.27 -9.32
CA LEU A 72 7.91 -9.97 -10.71
C LEU A 72 9.11 -10.12 -11.67
N LYS A 73 10.30 -10.42 -11.18
CA LYS A 73 11.57 -10.40 -11.94
C LYS A 73 11.54 -11.17 -13.26
N ASP A 74 10.77 -12.26 -13.35
CA ASP A 74 10.70 -13.13 -14.51
C ASP A 74 9.51 -12.81 -15.45
N ILE A 75 8.63 -11.87 -15.03
CA ILE A 75 7.36 -11.58 -15.73
C ILE A 75 7.32 -10.12 -16.18
N ALA A 76 7.77 -9.21 -15.35
CA ALA A 76 7.69 -7.78 -15.59
C ALA A 76 8.82 -7.02 -14.88
N LEU A 77 9.17 -5.86 -15.43
CA LEU A 77 10.07 -4.92 -14.76
C LEU A 77 9.21 -3.88 -14.00
N PRO A 78 9.15 -3.95 -12.66
CA PRO A 78 8.49 -2.93 -11.87
C PRO A 78 9.36 -1.68 -11.77
N ILE A 79 8.77 -0.53 -12.01
CA ILE A 79 9.36 0.79 -11.80
C ILE A 79 8.61 1.44 -10.67
N LEU A 80 9.30 1.68 -9.56
CA LEU A 80 8.76 2.27 -8.35
C LEU A 80 9.29 3.70 -8.21
N PHE A 81 8.38 4.67 -8.14
CA PHE A 81 8.73 6.07 -7.92
C PHE A 81 7.73 6.70 -6.94
N ALA A 82 8.20 6.98 -5.74
CA ALA A 82 7.37 7.49 -4.65
C ALA A 82 6.13 6.60 -4.41
N ASP A 83 4.94 7.12 -4.66
CA ASP A 83 3.64 6.44 -4.55
C ASP A 83 3.17 5.81 -5.88
N ASP A 84 3.89 6.08 -6.98
CA ASP A 84 3.59 5.51 -8.29
C ASP A 84 4.30 4.20 -8.53
N THR A 85 3.57 3.24 -9.09
CA THR A 85 4.11 1.93 -9.51
C THR A 85 3.72 1.65 -10.94
N SER A 86 4.72 1.48 -11.80
CA SER A 86 4.53 1.12 -13.21
C SER A 86 5.15 -0.25 -13.49
N PHE A 87 4.55 -1.00 -14.41
CA PHE A 87 5.04 -2.32 -14.82
C PHE A 87 5.33 -2.32 -16.31
N ILE A 88 6.56 -2.69 -16.69
CA ILE A 88 6.91 -2.94 -18.06
C ILE A 88 6.87 -4.44 -18.31
N ILE A 89 5.98 -4.88 -19.21
CA ILE A 89 5.86 -6.25 -19.64
C ILE A 89 6.29 -6.30 -21.12
N ALA A 90 7.28 -7.12 -21.43
CA ALA A 90 7.76 -7.31 -22.79
C ALA A 90 7.74 -8.81 -23.13
N ASN A 91 6.91 -9.16 -24.09
CA ASN A 91 6.86 -10.53 -24.62
C ASN A 91 6.67 -10.49 -26.14
N SER A 92 7.35 -11.38 -26.85
CA SER A 92 7.26 -11.49 -28.32
C SER A 92 5.94 -12.07 -28.80
N ASN A 93 5.17 -12.72 -27.93
CA ASN A 93 3.90 -13.36 -28.25
C ASN A 93 2.75 -12.69 -27.48
N THR A 94 1.73 -12.23 -28.20
CA THR A 94 0.56 -11.55 -27.65
C THR A 94 -0.22 -12.42 -26.63
N MET A 95 -0.29 -13.73 -26.86
CA MET A 95 -0.98 -14.63 -25.91
C MET A 95 -0.22 -14.72 -24.59
N ASN A 96 1.10 -14.85 -24.64
CA ASN A 96 1.95 -14.89 -23.47
C ASN A 96 1.91 -13.55 -22.73
N MET A 97 1.92 -12.42 -23.45
CA MET A 97 1.80 -11.08 -22.86
C MET A 97 0.49 -10.91 -22.07
N ASN A 98 -0.62 -11.44 -22.56
CA ASN A 98 -1.90 -11.41 -21.85
C ASN A 98 -1.89 -12.29 -20.57
N GLN A 99 -1.16 -13.39 -20.59
CA GLN A 99 -0.97 -14.23 -19.41
C GLN A 99 -0.09 -13.53 -18.37
N ASP A 100 1.02 -12.94 -18.79
CA ASP A 100 1.92 -12.16 -17.95
C ASP A 100 1.19 -10.98 -17.29
N LEU A 101 0.36 -10.26 -18.06
CA LEU A 101 -0.46 -9.18 -17.52
C LEU A 101 -1.42 -9.66 -16.43
N LYS A 102 -2.10 -10.80 -16.65
CA LYS A 102 -3.00 -11.39 -15.63
C LYS A 102 -2.22 -11.78 -14.36
N LEU A 103 -1.05 -12.36 -14.53
CA LEU A 103 -0.18 -12.75 -13.41
C LEU A 103 0.30 -11.55 -12.60
N VAL A 104 0.72 -10.47 -13.28
CA VAL A 104 1.10 -9.21 -12.62
C VAL A 104 -0.06 -8.65 -11.82
N LEU A 105 -1.27 -8.61 -12.40
CA LEU A 105 -2.47 -8.14 -11.70
C LEU A 105 -2.80 -9.02 -10.48
N GLU A 106 -2.70 -10.33 -10.60
CA GLU A 106 -2.96 -11.25 -9.49
C GLU A 106 -1.95 -11.08 -8.35
N ILE A 107 -0.64 -10.98 -8.69
CA ILE A 107 0.42 -10.76 -7.71
C ILE A 107 0.23 -9.41 -7.01
N THR A 108 -0.09 -8.35 -7.74
CA THR A 108 -0.31 -7.02 -7.17
C THR A 108 -1.54 -6.97 -6.26
N GLN A 109 -2.62 -7.65 -6.62
CA GLN A 109 -3.81 -7.78 -5.80
C GLN A 109 -3.54 -8.59 -4.51
N LYS A 110 -2.89 -9.74 -4.63
CA LYS A 110 -2.51 -10.57 -3.46
C LYS A 110 -1.58 -9.83 -2.50
N ASN A 111 -0.70 -9.00 -3.03
CA ASN A 111 0.18 -8.16 -2.23
C ASN A 111 -0.51 -6.90 -1.70
N GLY A 112 -1.78 -6.68 -2.01
CA GLY A 112 -2.59 -5.59 -1.46
C GLY A 112 -2.18 -4.20 -1.94
N LEU A 113 -1.51 -4.08 -3.09
CA LEU A 113 -1.12 -2.78 -3.66
C LEU A 113 -2.33 -1.88 -3.95
N ASN A 114 -3.50 -2.46 -4.12
CA ASN A 114 -4.77 -1.71 -4.24
C ASN A 114 -5.26 -1.11 -2.92
N GLN A 115 -4.56 -1.36 -1.81
CA GLN A 115 -4.94 -0.95 -0.45
C GLN A 115 -3.99 0.10 0.15
N ILE A 116 -2.94 0.48 -0.60
CA ILE A 116 -2.02 1.55 -0.26
C ILE A 116 -2.52 2.84 -0.89
#